data_e4a2ec81867b10583f4f3deae1573f39
#
_entry.id   e4a2ec81867b10583f4f3deae1573f39
#
_cell.length_a   1.000
_cell.length_b   1.000
_cell.length_c   1.000
_cell.angle_alpha   90.00
_cell.angle_beta   90.00
_cell.angle_gamma   90.00
#
_symmetry.space_group_name_H-M   'P 1'
#
loop_
_entity.id
_entity.type
_entity.pdbx_description
1 polymer ?
#
loop_
_entity_poly.entity_id
_entity_poly.type
_entity_poly.pdbx_seq_one_letter_code
_entity_poly.pdbx_strand_id
1 'polypeptide(L)'
;MPRGWRPKPTEEEKLEAAKKNISDIIDHAKIDQGIKFDKDVAEMIGLSRATFAAKKKSGTWTFEDLYKLRVALKLSAETAAKMIGA
;
A
#
# COMPACT_ATOMS: atom_id res chain seq x y z
N MET A 1 34.08 -13.14 -5.41
CA MET A 1 32.65 -13.08 -5.17
C MET A 1 31.90 -13.40 -6.44
N PRO A 2 30.90 -14.27 -6.42
CA PRO A 2 30.15 -14.59 -7.64
C PRO A 2 29.44 -13.36 -8.18
N ARG A 3 29.37 -13.27 -9.49
CA ARG A 3 28.61 -12.22 -10.14
C ARG A 3 27.13 -12.38 -9.85
N GLY A 4 26.47 -11.28 -9.57
CA GLY A 4 25.04 -11.31 -9.28
C GLY A 4 24.70 -11.69 -7.85
N TRP A 5 25.68 -12.03 -7.02
CA TRP A 5 25.42 -12.29 -5.62
C TRP A 5 24.95 -11.04 -4.91
N ARG A 6 23.87 -11.17 -4.13
CA ARG A 6 23.35 -10.11 -3.30
C ARG A 6 23.09 -10.61 -1.89
N PRO A 7 23.42 -9.84 -0.86
CA PRO A 7 23.01 -10.19 0.49
C PRO A 7 21.50 -10.19 0.59
N LYS A 8 20.95 -10.94 1.53
CA LYS A 8 19.52 -10.90 1.80
C LYS A 8 19.14 -9.49 2.23
N PRO A 9 17.95 -8.98 1.82
CA PRO A 9 17.49 -7.67 2.27
C PRO A 9 17.41 -7.61 3.79
N THR A 10 17.79 -6.48 4.36
CA THR A 10 17.63 -6.23 5.78
C THR A 10 16.14 -6.03 6.10
N GLU A 11 15.79 -6.10 7.39
CA GLU A 11 14.42 -5.81 7.82
C GLU A 11 13.97 -4.41 7.37
N GLU A 12 14.88 -3.45 7.42
CA GLU A 12 14.61 -2.08 6.98
C GLU A 12 14.31 -2.02 5.49
N GLU A 13 15.09 -2.71 4.67
CA GLU A 13 14.87 -2.76 3.23
C GLU A 13 13.55 -3.44 2.88
N LYS A 14 13.21 -4.52 3.59
CA LYS A 14 11.92 -5.20 3.40
C LYS A 14 10.76 -4.28 3.75
N LEU A 15 10.89 -3.51 4.83
CA LEU A 15 9.86 -2.57 5.24
C LEU A 15 9.65 -1.46 4.20
N GLU A 16 10.74 -0.91 3.66
CA GLU A 16 10.66 0.10 2.61
C GLU A 16 10.00 -0.44 1.35
N ALA A 17 10.34 -1.66 0.96
CA ALA A 17 9.72 -2.31 -0.19
C ALA A 17 8.23 -2.53 0.03
N ALA A 18 7.82 -2.92 1.23
CA ALA A 18 6.41 -3.11 1.58
C ALA A 18 5.63 -1.81 1.54
N LYS A 19 6.19 -0.72 2.07
CA LYS A 19 5.58 0.61 2.02
C LYS A 19 5.33 1.05 0.58
N LYS A 20 6.34 0.92 -0.26
CA LYS A 20 6.26 1.29 -1.66
C LYS A 20 5.22 0.44 -2.39
N ASN A 21 5.18 -0.85 -2.11
CA ASN A 21 4.23 -1.76 -2.74
C ASN A 21 2.79 -1.35 -2.45
N ILE A 22 2.46 -1.06 -1.20
CA ILE A 22 1.11 -0.63 -0.81
C ILE A 22 0.77 0.71 -1.46
N SER A 23 1.69 1.66 -1.41
CA SER A 23 1.51 2.98 -2.02
C SER A 23 1.26 2.86 -3.53
N ASP A 24 2.03 2.04 -4.22
CA ASP A 24 1.89 1.84 -5.66
C ASP A 24 0.54 1.19 -5.99
N ILE A 25 0.11 0.20 -5.21
CA ILE A 25 -1.19 -0.44 -5.41
C ILE A 25 -2.32 0.57 -5.25
N ILE A 26 -2.25 1.44 -4.24
CA ILE A 26 -3.24 2.48 -4.02
C ILE A 26 -3.26 3.44 -5.21
N ASP A 27 -2.11 3.89 -5.68
CA ASP A 27 -2.01 4.84 -6.80
C ASP A 27 -2.55 4.24 -8.09
N HIS A 28 -2.23 2.99 -8.39
CA HIS A 28 -2.76 2.29 -9.56
C HIS A 28 -4.28 2.13 -9.46
N ALA A 29 -4.79 1.75 -8.31
CA ALA A 29 -6.23 1.59 -8.11
C ALA A 29 -6.97 2.91 -8.25
N LYS A 30 -6.39 4.01 -7.81
CA LYS A 30 -6.96 5.35 -8.00
C LYS A 30 -7.12 5.66 -9.48
N ILE A 31 -6.13 5.38 -10.27
CA ILE A 31 -6.18 5.58 -11.73
C ILE A 31 -7.29 4.74 -12.33
N ASP A 32 -7.34 3.46 -11.98
CA ASP A 32 -8.35 2.52 -12.50
C ASP A 32 -9.78 2.92 -12.13
N GLN A 33 -9.98 3.50 -10.94
CA GLN A 33 -11.29 3.95 -10.45
C GLN A 33 -11.60 5.40 -10.80
N GLY A 34 -10.69 6.11 -11.48
CA GLY A 34 -10.88 7.51 -11.81
C GLY A 34 -10.82 8.46 -10.62
N ILE A 35 -10.16 8.06 -9.56
CA ILE A 35 -10.00 8.88 -8.35
C ILE A 35 -8.75 9.76 -8.50
N LYS A 36 -8.90 11.06 -8.36
CA LYS A 36 -7.79 11.99 -8.56
C LYS A 36 -6.96 12.27 -7.31
N PHE A 37 -7.59 12.26 -6.14
CA PHE A 37 -6.94 12.70 -4.90
C PHE A 37 -6.95 11.64 -3.82
N ASP A 38 -5.86 11.59 -3.05
CA ASP A 38 -5.75 10.69 -1.90
C ASP A 38 -6.82 10.97 -0.84
N LYS A 39 -7.24 12.23 -0.69
CA LYS A 39 -8.29 12.59 0.27
C LYS A 39 -9.60 11.85 -0.01
N ASP A 40 -9.89 11.58 -1.26
CA ASP A 40 -11.11 10.86 -1.63
C ASP A 40 -11.03 9.41 -1.18
N VAL A 41 -9.87 8.78 -1.35
CA VAL A 41 -9.64 7.44 -0.83
C VAL A 41 -9.73 7.41 0.69
N ALA A 42 -9.14 8.40 1.35
CA ALA A 42 -9.19 8.51 2.82
C ALA A 42 -10.63 8.56 3.32
N GLU A 43 -11.48 9.36 2.68
CA GLU A 43 -12.91 9.44 3.02
C GLU A 43 -13.61 8.08 2.87
N MET A 44 -13.30 7.36 1.79
CA MET A 44 -13.90 6.06 1.52
C MET A 44 -13.62 5.05 2.61
N ILE A 45 -12.47 5.15 3.27
CA ILE A 45 -12.08 4.22 4.34
C ILE A 45 -12.22 4.83 5.74
N GLY A 46 -12.81 6.01 5.84
CA GLY A 46 -13.10 6.63 7.13
C GLY A 46 -11.89 7.24 7.84
N LEU A 47 -10.85 7.60 7.10
CA LEU A 47 -9.66 8.24 7.65
C LEU A 47 -9.61 9.71 7.26
N SER A 48 -8.97 10.54 8.09
CA SER A 48 -8.67 11.91 7.71
C SER A 48 -7.55 11.93 6.66
N ARG A 49 -7.49 12.98 5.88
CA ARG A 49 -6.43 13.17 4.90
C ARG A 49 -5.04 13.07 5.53
N ALA A 50 -4.85 13.70 6.69
CA ALA A 50 -3.58 13.70 7.40
C ALA A 50 -3.20 12.28 7.86
N THR A 51 -4.15 11.53 8.40
CA THR A 51 -3.93 10.16 8.85
C THR A 51 -3.59 9.25 7.68
N PHE A 52 -4.32 9.38 6.58
CA PHE A 52 -4.06 8.61 5.36
C PHE A 52 -2.65 8.89 4.83
N ALA A 53 -2.27 10.16 4.71
CA ALA A 53 -0.95 10.55 4.24
C ALA A 53 0.16 10.01 5.16
N ALA A 54 -0.04 10.07 6.48
CA ALA A 54 0.91 9.55 7.44
C ALA A 54 1.09 8.04 7.30
N LYS A 55 -0.01 7.28 7.16
CA LYS A 55 0.06 5.84 6.96
C LYS A 55 0.74 5.48 5.65
N LYS A 56 0.43 6.20 4.58
CA LYS A 56 1.04 5.99 3.28
C LYS A 56 2.54 6.22 3.32
N LYS A 57 2.98 7.23 4.06
CA LYS A 57 4.41 7.56 4.22
C LYS A 57 5.14 6.58 5.12
N SER A 58 4.55 6.24 6.26
CA SER A 58 5.18 5.39 7.28
C SER A 58 4.99 3.89 7.05
N GLY A 59 4.00 3.51 6.26
CA GLY A 59 3.67 2.11 6.03
C GLY A 59 2.99 1.44 7.22
N THR A 60 2.42 2.21 8.14
CA THR A 60 1.78 1.68 9.34
C THR A 60 0.31 1.34 9.12
N TRP A 61 0.03 0.56 8.09
CA TRP A 61 -1.32 0.10 7.78
C TRP A 61 -1.70 -1.06 8.70
N THR A 62 -2.90 -1.00 9.27
CA THR A 62 -3.44 -2.13 10.02
C THR A 62 -4.13 -3.09 9.05
N PHE A 63 -4.39 -4.31 9.51
CA PHE A 63 -5.14 -5.28 8.71
C PHE A 63 -6.52 -4.75 8.34
N GLU A 64 -7.19 -4.07 9.27
CA GLU A 64 -8.49 -3.45 9.04
C GLU A 64 -8.41 -2.37 7.95
N ASP A 65 -7.36 -1.55 7.98
CA ASP A 65 -7.14 -0.52 6.97
C ASP A 65 -7.00 -1.14 5.58
N LEU A 66 -6.20 -2.21 5.48
CA LEU A 66 -5.99 -2.90 4.21
C LEU A 66 -7.27 -3.53 3.68
N TYR A 67 -8.08 -4.10 4.57
CA TYR A 67 -9.38 -4.65 4.20
C TYR A 67 -10.30 -3.56 3.66
N LYS A 68 -10.36 -2.41 4.32
CA LYS A 68 -11.16 -1.28 3.87
C LYS A 68 -10.70 -0.76 2.51
N LEU A 69 -9.39 -0.69 2.29
CA LEU A 69 -8.83 -0.32 0.99
C LEU A 69 -9.24 -1.30 -0.09
N ARG A 70 -9.19 -2.60 0.20
CA ARG A 70 -9.62 -3.63 -0.75
C ARG A 70 -11.05 -3.42 -1.20
N VAL A 71 -11.95 -3.19 -0.26
CA VAL A 71 -13.37 -2.99 -0.56
C VAL A 71 -13.59 -1.67 -1.30
N ALA A 72 -13.01 -0.58 -0.80
CA ALA A 72 -13.20 0.77 -1.36
C ALA A 72 -12.66 0.88 -2.79
N LEU A 73 -11.50 0.32 -3.03
CA LEU A 73 -10.83 0.39 -4.33
C LEU A 73 -11.14 -0.81 -5.23
N LYS A 74 -12.01 -1.70 -4.78
CA LYS A 74 -12.43 -2.90 -5.54
C LYS A 74 -11.24 -3.73 -6.01
N LEU A 75 -10.28 -3.94 -5.11
CA LEU A 75 -9.07 -4.71 -5.42
C LEU A 75 -9.40 -6.19 -5.54
N SER A 76 -8.71 -6.86 -6.47
CA SER A 76 -8.83 -8.31 -6.59
C SER A 76 -8.19 -8.99 -5.37
N ALA A 77 -8.57 -10.25 -5.13
CA ALA A 77 -7.97 -11.04 -4.06
C ALA A 77 -6.46 -11.16 -4.23
N GLU A 78 -6.00 -11.30 -5.47
CA GLU A 78 -4.56 -11.37 -5.79
C GLU A 78 -3.84 -10.08 -5.44
N THR A 79 -4.40 -8.94 -5.82
CA THR A 79 -3.82 -7.64 -5.49
C THR A 79 -3.83 -7.39 -3.99
N ALA A 80 -4.92 -7.73 -3.31
CA ALA A 80 -5.02 -7.60 -1.86
C ALA A 80 -3.98 -8.44 -1.14
N ALA A 81 -3.71 -9.66 -1.62
CA ALA A 81 -2.68 -10.52 -1.06
C ALA A 81 -1.30 -9.89 -1.18
N LYS A 82 -1.00 -9.20 -2.27
CA LYS A 82 0.26 -8.48 -2.45
C LYS A 82 0.44 -7.36 -1.45
N MET A 83 -0.65 -6.72 -1.01
CA MET A 83 -0.59 -5.67 0.01
C MET A 83 -0.20 -6.20 1.38
N ILE A 84 -0.56 -7.45 1.69
CA ILE A 84 -0.36 -8.05 3.01
C ILE A 84 1.08 -8.55 3.20
N GLY A 85 1.93 -8.43 2.22
CA GLY A 85 3.33 -8.74 2.42
C GLY A 85 3.79 -10.02 1.76
N ALA A 86 3.21 -10.24 0.70
CA ALA A 86 3.75 -11.27 -0.16
C ALA A 86 5.18 -10.91 -0.58
#